data_2b5c98c9ff531190dd2e84c0bc3674ee
#
_entry.id   2b5c98c9ff531190dd2e84c0bc3674ee
#
_cell.length_a   1.000
_cell.length_b   1.000
_cell.length_c   1.000
_cell.angle_alpha   90.00
_cell.angle_beta   90.00
_cell.angle_gamma   90.00
#
_symmetry.space_group_name_H-M   'P 1'
#
loop_
_entity.id
_entity.type
_entity.pdbx_description
1 polymer ?
#
loop_
_entity_poly.entity_id
_entity_poly.type
_entity_poly.pdbx_seq_one_letter_code
_entity_poly.pdbx_strand_id
1 'polypeptide(L)'
;MHEWTLIDAARAVRGKEISSRELTRALFSRIERLNPKINSYITVLPEYAMRDAAARDEELARGRVRGPLHGVPVGLKDIFCTKGIRTTCGSRILSDFDPPYDATVTGKIRDAGAILLGKQNMDEFAMGSSTETSWFGPTLNPWGTDRIPGGSSGGTAASVAAGMCFAGVGTDTGGSIRQPASLCGVVGMKPTYGRVSRYGMIAFASSLDQGGPIARTIPDAAVVLSVIAGWDRRDSTSVDVPVPDYLAATARGVKGMRVGLPREYFAGGLDRTVKAAVEKALMALASLGAEAVEISLPHTEFALATYYLIAPAEASSNLARYDGVRYGYRTDGAKGLTEMMSRTRAEGFGAEVKRRIMIGTYALSAGYHEAYYGKAQKVRTLLRRDFAEAFAKVDVILTPTSPTPAFRIGEKVDDPLTMYLSDIYTIPCNLAGIPGVSVPCGLSPDGLPIGAQLLGRHFDEETLFAAAAAIEREIPLPRVAPLKGD
;
A
#
# COMPACT_ATOMS: atom_id res chain seq x y z
N MET A 1 21.60 -1.25 -12.96
CA MET A 1 20.38 -0.45 -13.16
C MET A 1 19.23 -0.84 -12.22
N HIS A 2 18.92 -2.12 -12.07
CA HIS A 2 17.81 -2.57 -11.20
C HIS A 2 18.02 -2.26 -9.69
N GLU A 3 19.23 -1.94 -9.26
CA GLU A 3 19.56 -1.51 -7.89
C GLU A 3 19.47 0.02 -7.69
N TRP A 4 19.32 0.79 -8.77
CA TRP A 4 19.17 2.24 -8.67
C TRP A 4 17.92 2.61 -7.89
N THR A 5 17.95 3.74 -7.19
CA THR A 5 16.77 4.39 -6.66
C THR A 5 15.95 5.02 -7.80
N LEU A 6 14.70 5.39 -7.52
CA LEU A 6 13.89 6.16 -8.46
C LEU A 6 14.57 7.49 -8.83
N ILE A 7 15.16 8.14 -7.82
CA ILE A 7 15.87 9.42 -8.00
C ILE A 7 17.13 9.22 -8.86
N ASP A 8 17.89 8.13 -8.66
CA ASP A 8 19.05 7.82 -9.50
C ASP A 8 18.64 7.60 -10.95
N ALA A 9 17.59 6.83 -11.19
CA ALA A 9 17.04 6.58 -12.52
C ALA A 9 16.57 7.88 -13.19
N ALA A 10 15.85 8.73 -12.46
CA ALA A 10 15.39 10.03 -12.97
C ALA A 10 16.56 10.95 -13.31
N ARG A 11 17.62 10.96 -12.51
CA ARG A 11 18.84 11.73 -12.76
C ARG A 11 19.56 11.24 -14.01
N ALA A 12 19.77 9.94 -14.13
CA ALA A 12 20.45 9.33 -15.27
C ALA A 12 19.71 9.59 -16.60
N VAL A 13 18.37 9.48 -16.61
CA VAL A 13 17.54 9.82 -17.79
C VAL A 13 17.67 11.30 -18.14
N ARG A 14 17.52 12.21 -17.17
CA ARG A 14 17.64 13.66 -17.42
C ARG A 14 19.04 14.06 -17.87
N GLY A 15 20.06 13.41 -17.32
CA GLY A 15 21.47 13.60 -17.71
C GLY A 15 21.81 12.97 -19.06
N LYS A 16 20.88 12.26 -19.70
CA LYS A 16 21.07 11.51 -20.94
C LYS A 16 22.17 10.44 -20.84
N GLU A 17 22.43 9.95 -19.62
CA GLU A 17 23.33 8.83 -19.36
C GLU A 17 22.72 7.51 -19.84
N ILE A 18 21.38 7.42 -19.82
CA ILE A 18 20.57 6.32 -20.34
C ILE A 18 19.27 6.88 -20.92
N SER A 19 18.74 6.25 -21.96
CA SER A 19 17.40 6.58 -22.47
C SER A 19 16.29 5.91 -21.65
N SER A 20 15.10 6.51 -21.64
CA SER A 20 13.91 5.89 -21.05
C SER A 20 13.60 4.53 -21.68
N ARG A 21 13.86 4.37 -22.99
CA ARG A 21 13.70 3.10 -23.72
C ARG A 21 14.64 2.02 -23.22
N GLU A 22 15.92 2.33 -23.04
CA GLU A 22 16.93 1.36 -22.54
C GLU A 22 16.58 0.93 -21.11
N LEU A 23 16.25 1.90 -20.25
CA LEU A 23 15.86 1.65 -18.86
C LEU A 23 14.59 0.78 -18.78
N THR A 24 13.58 1.09 -19.60
CA THR A 24 12.32 0.33 -19.66
C THR A 24 12.57 -1.09 -20.16
N ARG A 25 13.39 -1.27 -21.20
CA ARG A 25 13.75 -2.60 -21.72
C ARG A 25 14.47 -3.45 -20.67
N ALA A 26 15.41 -2.87 -19.95
CA ALA A 26 16.13 -3.58 -18.88
C ALA A 26 15.21 -4.10 -17.79
N LEU A 27 14.19 -3.31 -17.42
CA LEU A 27 13.20 -3.76 -16.43
C LEU A 27 12.24 -4.81 -17.00
N PHE A 28 11.85 -4.74 -18.28
CA PHE A 28 11.05 -5.82 -18.87
C PHE A 28 11.81 -7.14 -18.93
N SER A 29 13.08 -7.14 -19.30
CA SER A 29 13.89 -8.37 -19.24
C SER A 29 13.94 -8.96 -17.82
N ARG A 30 13.92 -8.10 -16.79
CA ARG A 30 13.85 -8.54 -15.40
C ARG A 30 12.45 -9.07 -15.04
N ILE A 31 11.38 -8.41 -15.47
CA ILE A 31 9.99 -8.84 -15.28
C ILE A 31 9.76 -10.20 -15.96
N GLU A 32 10.20 -10.38 -17.20
CA GLU A 32 10.08 -11.65 -17.94
C GLU A 32 10.75 -12.83 -17.20
N ARG A 33 11.90 -12.57 -16.59
CA ARG A 33 12.64 -13.60 -15.83
C ARG A 33 12.02 -13.91 -14.47
N LEU A 34 11.53 -12.90 -13.74
CA LEU A 34 11.15 -13.01 -12.34
C LEU A 34 9.64 -13.14 -12.12
N ASN A 35 8.81 -12.52 -12.94
CA ASN A 35 7.36 -12.53 -12.72
C ASN A 35 6.73 -13.93 -12.78
N PRO A 36 7.19 -14.87 -13.64
CA PRO A 36 6.71 -16.25 -13.59
C PRO A 36 6.97 -16.97 -12.27
N LYS A 37 7.97 -16.52 -11.49
CA LYS A 37 8.31 -17.09 -10.17
C LYS A 37 7.62 -16.37 -9.02
N ILE A 38 7.44 -15.03 -9.13
CA ILE A 38 6.96 -14.17 -8.04
C ILE A 38 5.47 -13.84 -8.18
N ASN A 39 4.96 -13.81 -9.41
CA ASN A 39 3.57 -13.45 -9.75
C ASN A 39 3.14 -12.07 -9.21
N SER A 40 4.00 -11.07 -9.36
CA SER A 40 3.74 -9.71 -8.87
C SER A 40 2.99 -8.81 -9.85
N TYR A 41 2.90 -9.18 -11.13
CA TYR A 41 2.11 -8.49 -12.16
C TYR A 41 1.01 -9.39 -12.70
N ILE A 42 -0.23 -8.90 -12.72
CA ILE A 42 -1.37 -9.52 -13.42
C ILE A 42 -1.32 -9.20 -14.91
N THR A 43 -1.02 -7.94 -15.25
CA THR A 43 -0.94 -7.45 -16.62
C THR A 43 0.38 -6.71 -16.82
N VAL A 44 1.19 -7.18 -17.76
CA VAL A 44 2.44 -6.52 -18.18
C VAL A 44 2.17 -5.78 -19.49
N LEU A 45 2.74 -4.58 -19.68
CA LEU A 45 2.40 -3.66 -20.78
C LEU A 45 3.64 -3.29 -21.64
N PRO A 46 4.33 -4.25 -22.27
CA PRO A 46 5.60 -3.98 -22.94
C PRO A 46 5.48 -3.00 -24.09
N GLU A 47 4.54 -3.20 -25.01
CA GLU A 47 4.34 -2.33 -26.18
C GLU A 47 3.93 -0.91 -25.77
N TYR A 48 2.99 -0.81 -24.81
CA TYR A 48 2.50 0.44 -24.28
C TYR A 48 3.65 1.24 -23.62
N ALA A 49 4.41 0.61 -22.73
CA ALA A 49 5.50 1.23 -22.01
C ALA A 49 6.67 1.63 -22.94
N MET A 50 7.01 0.80 -23.93
CA MET A 50 8.06 1.10 -24.89
C MET A 50 7.70 2.28 -25.80
N ARG A 51 6.43 2.41 -26.21
CA ARG A 51 5.93 3.58 -26.96
C ARG A 51 6.00 4.85 -26.09
N ASP A 52 5.55 4.78 -24.83
CA ASP A 52 5.60 5.91 -23.91
C ASP A 52 7.06 6.31 -23.57
N ALA A 53 7.96 5.34 -23.42
CA ALA A 53 9.37 5.59 -23.21
C ALA A 53 10.02 6.32 -24.40
N ALA A 54 9.71 5.90 -25.64
CA ALA A 54 10.17 6.60 -26.83
C ALA A 54 9.69 8.06 -26.87
N ALA A 55 8.41 8.29 -26.55
CA ALA A 55 7.87 9.64 -26.47
C ALA A 55 8.54 10.50 -25.39
N ARG A 56 8.94 9.93 -24.24
CA ARG A 56 9.70 10.67 -23.21
C ARG A 56 11.10 11.01 -23.71
N ASP A 57 11.78 10.10 -24.40
CA ASP A 57 13.10 10.37 -24.98
C ASP A 57 13.05 11.50 -26.03
N GLU A 58 12.02 11.52 -26.89
CA GLU A 58 11.81 12.61 -27.84
C GLU A 58 11.51 13.95 -27.17
N GLU A 59 10.69 13.96 -26.11
CA GLU A 59 10.41 15.16 -25.33
C GLU A 59 11.68 15.72 -24.69
N LEU A 60 12.49 14.84 -24.07
CA LEU A 60 13.76 15.21 -23.47
C LEU A 60 14.77 15.74 -24.49
N ALA A 61 14.82 15.15 -25.70
CA ALA A 61 15.66 15.65 -26.79
C ALA A 61 15.31 17.08 -27.19
N ARG A 62 14.02 17.45 -27.10
CA ARG A 62 13.50 18.81 -27.35
C ARG A 62 13.58 19.73 -26.10
N GLY A 63 14.28 19.32 -25.04
CA GLY A 63 14.40 20.08 -23.79
C GLY A 63 13.15 20.09 -22.89
N ARG A 64 12.17 19.24 -23.17
CA ARG A 64 10.92 19.18 -22.41
C ARG A 64 10.96 18.07 -21.36
N VAL A 65 10.89 18.42 -20.08
CA VAL A 65 10.74 17.52 -18.95
C VAL A 65 9.35 17.70 -18.34
N ARG A 66 8.54 16.64 -18.24
CA ARG A 66 7.18 16.74 -17.70
C ARG A 66 7.13 16.94 -16.20
N GLY A 67 8.02 16.26 -15.47
CA GLY A 67 8.02 16.29 -14.01
C GLY A 67 9.10 15.40 -13.39
N PRO A 68 9.06 15.16 -12.09
CA PRO A 68 10.09 14.39 -11.38
C PRO A 68 10.20 12.92 -11.84
N LEU A 69 9.14 12.36 -12.41
CA LEU A 69 9.09 10.98 -12.89
C LEU A 69 9.33 10.83 -14.40
N HIS A 70 9.79 11.89 -15.09
CA HIS A 70 9.97 11.87 -16.54
C HIS A 70 10.90 10.74 -17.01
N GLY A 71 10.32 9.79 -17.76
CA GLY A 71 11.04 8.62 -18.31
C GLY A 71 11.33 7.50 -17.31
N VAL A 72 10.81 7.58 -16.09
CA VAL A 72 11.07 6.58 -15.04
C VAL A 72 9.99 5.51 -15.04
N PRO A 73 10.33 4.20 -15.14
CA PRO A 73 9.39 3.11 -15.09
C PRO A 73 8.84 2.83 -13.67
N VAL A 74 7.50 2.75 -13.55
CA VAL A 74 6.78 2.51 -12.30
C VAL A 74 5.72 1.41 -12.44
N GLY A 75 5.31 0.83 -11.33
CA GLY A 75 4.18 -0.10 -11.26
C GLY A 75 2.93 0.54 -10.69
N LEU A 76 1.77 -0.08 -10.92
CA LEU A 76 0.50 0.39 -10.39
C LEU A 76 -0.34 -0.79 -9.91
N LYS A 77 -0.76 -0.77 -8.65
CA LYS A 77 -1.66 -1.80 -8.10
C LYS A 77 -2.93 -1.91 -8.94
N ASP A 78 -3.40 -3.12 -9.19
CA ASP A 78 -4.50 -3.40 -10.12
C ASP A 78 -5.90 -3.01 -9.61
N ILE A 79 -5.96 -2.02 -8.73
CA ILE A 79 -7.17 -1.38 -8.20
C ILE A 79 -7.42 0.01 -8.79
N PHE A 80 -6.39 0.62 -9.39
CA PHE A 80 -6.50 1.93 -10.01
C PHE A 80 -6.97 1.81 -11.46
N CYS A 81 -8.12 2.39 -11.78
CA CYS A 81 -8.63 2.47 -13.14
C CYS A 81 -7.58 3.09 -14.06
N THR A 82 -7.30 2.41 -15.17
CA THR A 82 -6.37 2.86 -16.20
C THR A 82 -7.07 2.74 -17.54
N LYS A 83 -7.35 3.87 -18.17
CA LYS A 83 -8.15 3.92 -19.41
C LYS A 83 -7.61 3.00 -20.50
N GLY A 84 -8.46 2.08 -20.96
CA GLY A 84 -8.13 1.11 -22.02
C GLY A 84 -7.09 0.06 -21.61
N ILE A 85 -6.84 -0.10 -20.30
CA ILE A 85 -5.96 -1.13 -19.76
C ILE A 85 -6.72 -1.90 -18.69
N ARG A 86 -6.82 -3.21 -18.88
CA ARG A 86 -7.50 -4.13 -17.98
C ARG A 86 -7.18 -3.85 -16.50
N THR A 87 -8.23 -3.73 -15.68
CA THR A 87 -8.15 -3.46 -14.25
C THR A 87 -9.08 -4.41 -13.50
N THR A 88 -8.51 -5.40 -12.82
CA THR A 88 -9.25 -6.57 -12.32
C THR A 88 -9.49 -6.59 -10.82
N CYS A 89 -8.78 -5.79 -10.04
CA CYS A 89 -8.76 -5.88 -8.56
C CYS A 89 -8.39 -7.27 -8.03
N GLY A 90 -7.61 -8.07 -8.79
CA GLY A 90 -7.30 -9.45 -8.41
C GLY A 90 -8.51 -10.38 -8.39
N SER A 91 -9.62 -10.05 -9.07
CA SER A 91 -10.90 -10.75 -9.01
C SER A 91 -11.35 -11.26 -10.37
N ARG A 92 -12.05 -12.43 -10.36
CA ARG A 92 -12.75 -12.92 -11.54
C ARG A 92 -13.88 -11.99 -11.95
N ILE A 93 -14.55 -11.31 -11.02
CA ILE A 93 -15.69 -10.43 -11.32
C ILE A 93 -15.33 -9.27 -12.27
N LEU A 94 -14.06 -8.84 -12.25
CA LEU A 94 -13.54 -7.78 -13.13
C LEU A 94 -12.41 -8.28 -14.07
N SER A 95 -12.32 -9.59 -14.30
CA SER A 95 -11.19 -10.18 -15.05
C SER A 95 -11.04 -9.67 -16.49
N ASP A 96 -12.11 -9.14 -17.08
CA ASP A 96 -12.19 -8.60 -18.43
C ASP A 96 -12.52 -7.10 -18.48
N PHE A 97 -12.49 -6.41 -17.34
CA PHE A 97 -12.92 -5.02 -17.27
C PHE A 97 -11.83 -4.04 -17.74
N ASP A 98 -12.12 -3.29 -18.81
CA ASP A 98 -11.32 -2.18 -19.30
C ASP A 98 -11.98 -0.84 -18.92
N PRO A 99 -11.39 -0.08 -17.98
CA PRO A 99 -11.96 1.21 -17.56
C PRO A 99 -12.01 2.22 -18.72
N PRO A 100 -13.12 3.00 -18.86
CA PRO A 100 -13.21 4.06 -19.87
C PRO A 100 -12.52 5.37 -19.44
N TYR A 101 -11.94 5.43 -18.23
CA TYR A 101 -11.27 6.61 -17.65
C TYR A 101 -10.10 6.21 -16.77
N ASP A 102 -9.20 7.17 -16.54
CA ASP A 102 -8.08 7.03 -15.60
C ASP A 102 -8.50 7.41 -14.18
N ALA A 103 -7.98 6.72 -13.18
CA ALA A 103 -7.95 7.21 -11.82
C ALA A 103 -7.10 8.50 -11.76
N THR A 104 -7.41 9.40 -10.81
CA THR A 104 -6.61 10.61 -10.61
C THR A 104 -5.14 10.28 -10.39
N VAL A 105 -4.85 9.26 -9.59
CA VAL A 105 -3.49 8.76 -9.36
C VAL A 105 -2.83 8.36 -10.68
N THR A 106 -3.52 7.59 -11.52
CA THR A 106 -3.02 7.15 -12.83
C THR A 106 -2.69 8.35 -13.73
N GLY A 107 -3.61 9.32 -13.82
CA GLY A 107 -3.42 10.55 -14.59
C GLY A 107 -2.20 11.34 -14.11
N LYS A 108 -2.10 11.63 -12.82
CA LYS A 108 -0.98 12.39 -12.22
C LYS A 108 0.39 11.74 -12.46
N ILE A 109 0.49 10.42 -12.34
CA ILE A 109 1.73 9.68 -12.62
C ILE A 109 2.14 9.83 -14.09
N ARG A 110 1.18 9.68 -15.02
CA ARG A 110 1.42 9.84 -16.47
C ARG A 110 1.79 11.27 -16.83
N ASP A 111 1.11 12.25 -16.23
CA ASP A 111 1.38 13.68 -16.45
C ASP A 111 2.77 14.09 -15.93
N ALA A 112 3.23 13.47 -14.83
CA ALA A 112 4.59 13.62 -14.33
C ALA A 112 5.67 12.94 -15.22
N GLY A 113 5.26 12.22 -16.26
CA GLY A 113 6.11 11.61 -17.27
C GLY A 113 6.58 10.19 -16.96
N ALA A 114 6.03 9.52 -15.96
CA ALA A 114 6.37 8.13 -15.64
C ALA A 114 5.97 7.16 -16.77
N ILE A 115 6.65 6.04 -16.82
CA ILE A 115 6.36 4.92 -17.73
C ILE A 115 5.66 3.81 -16.95
N LEU A 116 4.43 3.48 -17.31
CA LEU A 116 3.68 2.43 -16.65
C LEU A 116 4.08 1.06 -17.19
N LEU A 117 4.70 0.21 -16.35
CA LEU A 117 5.15 -1.14 -16.74
C LEU A 117 4.02 -2.17 -16.74
N GLY A 118 3.00 -1.99 -15.88
CA GLY A 118 1.93 -2.96 -15.75
C GLY A 118 1.06 -2.74 -14.52
N LYS A 119 0.08 -3.65 -14.37
CA LYS A 119 -0.87 -3.72 -13.26
C LYS A 119 -0.44 -4.81 -12.30
N GLN A 120 -0.19 -4.42 -11.04
CA GLN A 120 0.43 -5.28 -10.04
C GLN A 120 -0.61 -6.07 -9.24
N ASN A 121 -0.26 -7.33 -8.94
CA ASN A 121 -1.12 -8.28 -8.24
C ASN A 121 -1.47 -7.81 -6.81
N MET A 122 -2.59 -8.29 -6.31
CA MET A 122 -3.16 -7.84 -5.05
C MET A 122 -4.14 -8.88 -4.49
N ASP A 123 -4.42 -8.83 -3.20
CA ASP A 123 -5.58 -9.53 -2.64
C ASP A 123 -6.87 -9.03 -3.31
N GLU A 124 -7.80 -9.93 -3.54
CA GLU A 124 -9.06 -9.64 -4.21
C GLU A 124 -9.81 -8.46 -3.58
N PHE A 125 -10.09 -7.40 -4.36
CA PHE A 125 -10.70 -6.13 -3.91
C PHE A 125 -10.02 -5.49 -2.69
N ALA A 126 -8.71 -5.66 -2.55
CA ALA A 126 -7.91 -5.23 -1.40
C ALA A 126 -8.35 -5.88 -0.06
N MET A 127 -9.02 -7.02 -0.11
CA MET A 127 -9.51 -7.78 1.05
C MET A 127 -8.59 -8.94 1.38
N GLY A 128 -7.51 -8.66 2.10
CA GLY A 128 -6.52 -9.64 2.54
C GLY A 128 -5.25 -8.98 3.04
N SER A 129 -4.36 -9.79 3.62
CA SER A 129 -3.12 -9.34 4.25
C SER A 129 -1.91 -10.16 3.80
N SER A 130 -2.06 -10.97 2.73
CA SER A 130 -1.02 -11.91 2.29
C SER A 130 -0.82 -11.98 0.77
N THR A 131 -1.74 -11.44 -0.02
CA THR A 131 -1.82 -11.56 -1.49
C THR A 131 -1.93 -13.03 -1.96
N GLU A 132 -2.63 -13.85 -1.16
CA GLU A 132 -2.98 -15.23 -1.49
C GLU A 132 -4.39 -15.36 -2.09
N THR A 133 -5.25 -14.32 -1.92
CA THR A 133 -6.65 -14.36 -2.34
C THR A 133 -6.89 -13.92 -3.78
N SER A 134 -5.85 -13.57 -4.53
CA SER A 134 -5.96 -13.16 -5.92
C SER A 134 -6.47 -14.29 -6.81
N TRP A 135 -7.44 -14.00 -7.68
CA TRP A 135 -7.90 -14.91 -8.74
C TRP A 135 -6.77 -15.34 -9.68
N PHE A 136 -5.73 -14.51 -9.83
CA PHE A 136 -4.57 -14.75 -10.69
C PHE A 136 -3.45 -15.52 -9.99
N GLY A 137 -3.73 -16.10 -8.82
CA GLY A 137 -2.78 -16.83 -7.99
C GLY A 137 -2.02 -15.93 -7.00
N PRO A 138 -1.36 -16.55 -6.00
CA PRO A 138 -0.63 -15.84 -4.96
C PRO A 138 0.60 -15.13 -5.50
N THR A 139 0.96 -14.01 -4.86
CA THR A 139 2.28 -13.39 -5.05
C THR A 139 3.24 -13.97 -4.01
N LEU A 140 4.48 -14.23 -4.39
CA LEU A 140 5.52 -14.74 -3.51
C LEU A 140 6.50 -13.63 -3.10
N ASN A 141 7.06 -13.77 -1.89
CA ASN A 141 8.02 -12.82 -1.37
C ASN A 141 9.40 -12.99 -2.03
N PRO A 142 10.03 -11.94 -2.57
CA PRO A 142 11.37 -12.06 -3.17
C PRO A 142 12.48 -12.44 -2.17
N TRP A 143 12.30 -12.21 -0.87
CA TRP A 143 13.27 -12.63 0.16
C TRP A 143 13.21 -14.12 0.50
N GLY A 144 12.09 -14.77 0.18
CA GLY A 144 11.89 -16.19 0.33
C GLY A 144 10.62 -16.61 -0.38
N THR A 145 10.75 -17.39 -1.48
CA THR A 145 9.60 -17.73 -2.35
C THR A 145 8.62 -18.73 -1.73
N ASP A 146 8.89 -19.21 -0.52
CA ASP A 146 7.95 -19.96 0.32
C ASP A 146 7.18 -19.06 1.30
N ARG A 147 7.39 -17.74 1.25
CA ARG A 147 6.82 -16.74 2.15
C ARG A 147 5.84 -15.81 1.45
N ILE A 148 4.89 -15.27 2.22
CA ILE A 148 3.98 -14.24 1.75
C ILE A 148 4.71 -12.89 1.58
N PRO A 149 4.34 -12.05 0.59
CA PRO A 149 4.84 -10.69 0.47
C PRO A 149 4.09 -9.72 1.39
N GLY A 150 3.05 -10.17 2.08
CA GLY A 150 2.02 -9.36 2.69
C GLY A 150 0.94 -8.93 1.71
N GLY A 151 0.02 -8.09 2.17
CA GLY A 151 -1.11 -7.62 1.38
C GLY A 151 -1.86 -6.45 2.02
N SER A 152 -2.78 -5.93 1.24
CA SER A 152 -3.23 -6.37 -0.09
C SER A 152 -2.39 -5.84 -1.26
N SER A 153 -1.37 -4.98 -1.07
CA SER A 153 -0.49 -4.49 -2.14
C SER A 153 0.79 -5.34 -2.26
N GLY A 154 0.68 -6.69 -2.10
CA GLY A 154 1.84 -7.59 -2.09
C GLY A 154 2.56 -7.63 -3.42
N GLY A 155 1.85 -7.61 -4.56
CA GLY A 155 2.47 -7.54 -5.87
C GLY A 155 3.26 -6.24 -6.08
N THR A 156 2.77 -5.11 -5.53
CA THR A 156 3.50 -3.83 -5.58
C THR A 156 4.78 -3.90 -4.75
N ALA A 157 4.68 -4.37 -3.50
CA ALA A 157 5.86 -4.48 -2.62
C ALA A 157 6.89 -5.48 -3.16
N ALA A 158 6.43 -6.65 -3.61
CA ALA A 158 7.31 -7.67 -4.18
C ALA A 158 8.01 -7.20 -5.47
N SER A 159 7.31 -6.48 -6.37
CA SER A 159 7.93 -5.97 -7.60
C SER A 159 9.00 -4.92 -7.33
N VAL A 160 8.78 -4.02 -6.36
CA VAL A 160 9.78 -3.03 -5.93
C VAL A 160 10.98 -3.71 -5.28
N ALA A 161 10.74 -4.65 -4.35
CA ALA A 161 11.79 -5.41 -3.67
C ALA A 161 12.60 -6.29 -4.62
N ALA A 162 11.98 -6.86 -5.66
CA ALA A 162 12.66 -7.64 -6.69
C ALA A 162 13.36 -6.80 -7.74
N GLY A 163 13.29 -5.48 -7.69
CA GLY A 163 13.89 -4.60 -8.69
C GLY A 163 13.22 -4.63 -10.05
N MET A 164 11.95 -5.01 -10.12
CA MET A 164 11.16 -5.03 -11.36
C MET A 164 10.51 -3.68 -11.70
N CYS A 165 10.51 -2.75 -10.77
CA CYS A 165 10.21 -1.32 -10.96
C CYS A 165 10.94 -0.50 -9.91
N PHE A 166 11.02 0.83 -10.09
CA PHE A 166 11.69 1.71 -9.13
C PHE A 166 10.78 2.09 -7.96
N ALA A 167 9.49 2.23 -8.23
CA ALA A 167 8.43 2.45 -7.25
C ALA A 167 7.10 1.96 -7.81
N GLY A 168 6.11 1.82 -6.93
CA GLY A 168 4.73 1.57 -7.29
C GLY A 168 3.77 2.35 -6.42
N VAL A 169 2.49 2.40 -6.83
CA VAL A 169 1.43 2.94 -5.99
C VAL A 169 0.49 1.82 -5.58
N GLY A 170 0.33 1.67 -4.27
CA GLY A 170 -0.58 0.75 -3.63
C GLY A 170 -1.78 1.44 -2.99
N THR A 171 -2.59 0.66 -2.26
CA THR A 171 -3.69 1.18 -1.42
C THR A 171 -3.61 0.60 -0.02
N ASP A 172 -4.05 1.37 0.97
CA ASP A 172 -4.00 1.03 2.38
C ASP A 172 -5.36 1.33 3.03
N THR A 173 -6.08 0.29 3.41
CA THR A 173 -7.38 0.36 4.07
C THR A 173 -7.29 -0.07 5.54
N GLY A 174 -6.38 -1.01 5.84
CA GLY A 174 -6.07 -1.49 7.19
C GLY A 174 -4.59 -1.77 7.44
N GLY A 175 -3.71 -1.40 6.47
CA GLY A 175 -2.28 -1.69 6.52
C GLY A 175 -1.69 -2.06 5.16
N SER A 176 -2.52 -2.11 4.12
CA SER A 176 -2.19 -2.75 2.83
C SER A 176 -1.13 -2.07 1.97
N ILE A 177 -0.49 -0.98 2.41
CA ILE A 177 0.77 -0.44 1.90
C ILE A 177 1.90 -0.76 2.88
N ARG A 178 1.70 -0.44 4.17
CA ARG A 178 2.73 -0.49 5.21
C ARG A 178 3.14 -1.91 5.56
N GLN A 179 2.18 -2.82 5.71
CA GLN A 179 2.43 -4.22 6.07
C GLN A 179 3.20 -4.96 4.98
N PRO A 180 2.78 -4.98 3.69
CA PRO A 180 3.58 -5.63 2.65
C PRO A 180 4.93 -4.94 2.41
N ALA A 181 5.03 -3.63 2.60
CA ALA A 181 6.33 -2.94 2.54
C ALA A 181 7.28 -3.44 3.63
N SER A 182 6.81 -3.60 4.88
CA SER A 182 7.57 -4.18 5.98
C SER A 182 8.08 -5.59 5.65
N LEU A 183 7.20 -6.46 5.15
CA LEU A 183 7.52 -7.87 4.89
C LEU A 183 8.40 -8.08 3.64
N CYS A 184 8.42 -7.10 2.72
CA CYS A 184 9.27 -7.10 1.53
C CYS A 184 10.55 -6.24 1.66
N GLY A 185 10.79 -5.60 2.80
CA GLY A 185 11.99 -4.78 3.03
C GLY A 185 12.05 -3.52 2.16
N VAL A 186 10.90 -2.90 1.92
CA VAL A 186 10.78 -1.65 1.18
C VAL A 186 10.03 -0.61 2.01
N VAL A 187 10.05 0.64 1.57
CA VAL A 187 9.31 1.75 2.19
C VAL A 187 7.87 1.75 1.70
N GLY A 188 6.91 1.86 2.63
CA GLY A 188 5.49 2.03 2.30
C GLY A 188 4.88 3.19 3.06
N MET A 189 4.35 4.20 2.34
CA MET A 189 3.77 5.41 2.94
C MET A 189 2.26 5.46 2.69
N LYS A 190 1.47 5.37 3.76
CA LYS A 190 0.05 5.71 3.75
C LYS A 190 -0.11 7.18 4.16
N PRO A 191 -0.50 8.07 3.26
CA PRO A 191 -0.72 9.46 3.64
C PRO A 191 -1.99 9.64 4.48
N THR A 192 -2.22 10.82 4.97
CA THR A 192 -3.46 11.24 5.63
C THR A 192 -4.65 10.95 4.72
N TYR A 193 -5.76 10.48 5.30
CA TYR A 193 -7.01 10.27 4.58
C TYR A 193 -7.46 11.58 3.90
N GLY A 194 -7.71 11.53 2.59
CA GLY A 194 -8.04 12.68 1.77
C GLY A 194 -6.85 13.47 1.19
N ARG A 195 -5.59 13.08 1.49
CA ARG A 195 -4.38 13.68 0.87
C ARG A 195 -4.22 13.27 -0.60
N VAL A 196 -4.61 12.05 -0.96
CA VAL A 196 -4.58 11.50 -2.32
C VAL A 196 -6.01 11.16 -2.74
N SER A 197 -6.39 11.60 -3.92
CA SER A 197 -7.73 11.36 -4.47
C SER A 197 -8.04 9.88 -4.63
N ARG A 198 -9.27 9.51 -4.27
CA ARG A 198 -9.86 8.17 -4.45
C ARG A 198 -10.65 8.04 -5.77
N TYR A 199 -10.75 9.10 -6.57
CA TYR A 199 -11.45 9.03 -7.86
C TYR A 199 -10.77 8.01 -8.79
N GLY A 200 -11.55 7.03 -9.25
CA GLY A 200 -11.07 5.93 -10.10
C GLY A 200 -10.27 4.85 -9.36
N MET A 201 -10.08 4.95 -8.04
CA MET A 201 -9.68 3.84 -7.20
C MET A 201 -10.91 3.00 -6.87
N ILE A 202 -10.92 1.73 -7.25
CA ILE A 202 -12.05 0.83 -6.99
C ILE A 202 -12.18 0.64 -5.47
N ALA A 203 -13.37 0.95 -4.92
CA ALA A 203 -13.56 1.05 -3.50
C ALA A 203 -13.66 -0.32 -2.79
N PHE A 204 -12.92 -0.46 -1.70
CA PHE A 204 -13.16 -1.46 -0.66
C PHE A 204 -14.00 -0.85 0.47
N ALA A 205 -13.43 0.03 1.28
CA ALA A 205 -14.08 0.69 2.40
C ALA A 205 -13.90 2.21 2.30
N SER A 206 -14.96 2.91 1.87
CA SER A 206 -14.90 4.30 1.43
C SER A 206 -14.37 5.28 2.48
N SER A 207 -14.58 5.00 3.77
CA SER A 207 -14.10 5.85 4.87
C SER A 207 -12.68 5.54 5.34
N LEU A 208 -12.00 4.57 4.73
CA LEU A 208 -10.69 4.06 5.15
C LEU A 208 -9.67 4.01 4.01
N ASP A 209 -10.12 3.74 2.77
CA ASP A 209 -9.25 3.54 1.62
C ASP A 209 -8.36 4.76 1.34
N GLN A 210 -7.05 4.54 1.15
CA GLN A 210 -6.10 5.58 0.80
C GLN A 210 -5.04 5.04 -0.16
N GLY A 211 -4.75 5.78 -1.24
CA GLY A 211 -3.62 5.51 -2.14
C GLY A 211 -2.31 6.06 -1.59
N GLY A 212 -1.19 5.39 -1.88
CA GLY A 212 0.13 5.86 -1.47
C GLY A 212 1.29 5.08 -2.08
N PRO A 213 2.53 5.62 -1.98
CA PRO A 213 3.70 5.03 -2.60
C PRO A 213 4.25 3.82 -1.83
N ILE A 214 4.80 2.89 -2.62
CA ILE A 214 5.74 1.85 -2.17
C ILE A 214 7.02 2.05 -2.99
N ALA A 215 8.17 2.23 -2.33
CA ALA A 215 9.43 2.57 -2.96
C ALA A 215 10.62 1.96 -2.21
N ARG A 216 11.83 2.02 -2.78
CA ARG A 216 13.04 1.46 -2.15
C ARG A 216 13.59 2.32 -1.04
N THR A 217 13.42 3.64 -1.16
CA THR A 217 13.96 4.61 -0.21
C THR A 217 12.90 5.62 0.21
N ILE A 218 13.13 6.25 1.33
CA ILE A 218 12.28 7.33 1.84
C ILE A 218 12.23 8.52 0.87
N PRO A 219 13.36 9.00 0.29
CA PRO A 219 13.31 10.04 -0.73
C PRO A 219 12.50 9.66 -1.98
N ASP A 220 12.58 8.40 -2.44
CA ASP A 220 11.78 7.91 -3.57
C ASP A 220 10.28 7.95 -3.25
N ALA A 221 9.89 7.50 -2.05
CA ALA A 221 8.50 7.56 -1.59
C ALA A 221 7.98 9.00 -1.49
N ALA A 222 8.82 9.93 -1.04
CA ALA A 222 8.52 11.36 -0.96
C ALA A 222 8.26 11.96 -2.35
N VAL A 223 9.08 11.64 -3.34
CA VAL A 223 8.89 12.09 -4.73
C VAL A 223 7.57 11.56 -5.29
N VAL A 224 7.27 10.27 -5.12
CA VAL A 224 6.02 9.69 -5.63
C VAL A 224 4.80 10.29 -4.92
N LEU A 225 4.86 10.48 -3.59
CA LEU A 225 3.76 11.13 -2.86
C LEU A 225 3.54 12.56 -3.32
N SER A 226 4.59 13.35 -3.57
CA SER A 226 4.47 14.71 -4.10
C SER A 226 3.73 14.77 -5.44
N VAL A 227 3.90 13.73 -6.28
CA VAL A 227 3.20 13.63 -7.56
C VAL A 227 1.73 13.30 -7.41
N ILE A 228 1.37 12.33 -6.55
CA ILE A 228 0.00 11.82 -6.46
C ILE A 228 -0.89 12.61 -5.48
N ALA A 229 -0.30 13.36 -4.53
CA ALA A 229 -1.01 14.15 -3.53
C ALA A 229 -1.72 15.37 -4.13
N GLY A 230 -2.66 15.95 -3.36
CA GLY A 230 -3.35 17.21 -3.65
C GLY A 230 -4.84 17.03 -3.93
N TRP A 231 -5.55 18.14 -3.83
CA TRP A 231 -7.00 18.21 -3.96
C TRP A 231 -7.52 17.77 -5.34
N ASP A 232 -8.65 17.09 -5.34
CA ASP A 232 -9.39 16.69 -6.54
C ASP A 232 -10.89 16.87 -6.32
N ARG A 233 -11.50 17.80 -7.06
CA ARG A 233 -12.94 18.10 -7.00
C ARG A 233 -13.85 16.89 -7.31
N ARG A 234 -13.32 15.82 -7.94
CA ARG A 234 -14.05 14.61 -8.29
C ARG A 234 -14.17 13.62 -7.11
N ASP A 235 -13.43 13.86 -6.04
CA ASP A 235 -13.50 13.08 -4.81
C ASP A 235 -13.92 13.99 -3.65
N SER A 236 -15.13 13.79 -3.15
CA SER A 236 -15.69 14.59 -2.04
C SER A 236 -14.94 14.43 -0.71
N THR A 237 -14.07 13.41 -0.60
CA THR A 237 -13.21 13.19 0.57
C THR A 237 -11.83 13.80 0.44
N SER A 238 -11.47 14.29 -0.77
CA SER A 238 -10.20 14.97 -1.01
C SER A 238 -10.17 16.33 -0.30
N VAL A 239 -9.09 16.59 0.45
CA VAL A 239 -8.96 17.81 1.27
C VAL A 239 -8.12 18.85 0.54
N ASP A 240 -8.61 20.09 0.48
CA ASP A 240 -7.91 21.21 -0.13
C ASP A 240 -6.89 21.80 0.85
N VAL A 241 -5.73 21.18 0.90
CA VAL A 241 -4.57 21.63 1.68
C VAL A 241 -3.32 21.60 0.79
N PRO A 242 -2.37 22.53 0.97
CA PRO A 242 -1.13 22.56 0.19
C PRO A 242 -0.38 21.22 0.27
N VAL A 243 0.30 20.85 -0.81
CA VAL A 243 1.24 19.74 -0.84
C VAL A 243 2.62 20.29 -0.53
N PRO A 244 3.24 19.90 0.59
CA PRO A 244 4.58 20.35 0.96
C PRO A 244 5.67 19.76 0.07
N ASP A 245 6.89 20.27 0.20
CA ASP A 245 8.09 19.64 -0.38
C ASP A 245 8.52 18.46 0.51
N TYR A 246 7.93 17.31 0.26
CA TYR A 246 8.24 16.08 1.00
C TYR A 246 9.70 15.63 0.80
N LEU A 247 10.29 15.88 -0.37
CA LEU A 247 11.68 15.51 -0.63
C LEU A 247 12.63 16.36 0.23
N ALA A 248 12.42 17.67 0.32
CA ALA A 248 13.21 18.52 1.21
C ALA A 248 13.07 18.12 2.68
N ALA A 249 11.90 17.63 3.09
CA ALA A 249 11.68 17.16 4.46
C ALA A 249 12.57 15.96 4.83
N THR A 250 12.95 15.09 3.88
CA THR A 250 13.82 13.93 4.13
C THR A 250 15.24 14.31 4.58
N ALA A 251 15.67 15.53 4.31
CA ALA A 251 16.97 16.04 4.74
C ALA A 251 16.95 16.70 6.14
N ARG A 252 15.77 16.88 6.74
CA ARG A 252 15.65 17.49 8.07
C ARG A 252 16.23 16.57 9.15
N GLY A 253 16.80 17.17 10.21
CA GLY A 253 17.24 16.45 11.40
C GLY A 253 16.08 16.11 12.32
N VAL A 254 16.35 15.22 13.29
CA VAL A 254 15.36 14.77 14.30
C VAL A 254 15.73 15.23 15.72
N LYS A 255 16.70 16.10 15.87
CA LYS A 255 17.14 16.60 17.20
C LYS A 255 15.98 17.31 17.91
N GLY A 256 15.70 16.87 19.15
CA GLY A 256 14.60 17.38 19.96
C GLY A 256 13.22 16.87 19.58
N MET A 257 13.12 15.98 18.56
CA MET A 257 11.85 15.33 18.18
C MET A 257 11.41 14.36 19.28
N ARG A 258 10.17 14.48 19.74
CA ARG A 258 9.59 13.58 20.74
C ARG A 258 8.96 12.39 20.06
N VAL A 259 9.48 11.18 20.33
CA VAL A 259 9.04 9.91 19.76
C VAL A 259 8.19 9.16 20.78
N GLY A 260 6.90 9.06 20.52
CA GLY A 260 5.95 8.34 21.38
C GLY A 260 6.06 6.82 21.23
N LEU A 261 6.08 6.12 22.36
CA LEU A 261 6.09 4.66 22.45
C LEU A 261 4.82 4.19 23.14
N PRO A 262 3.79 3.74 22.42
CA PRO A 262 2.56 3.26 23.05
C PRO A 262 2.79 1.91 23.70
N ARG A 263 2.62 1.84 25.02
CA ARG A 263 2.87 0.63 25.81
C ARG A 263 2.06 -0.57 25.34
N GLU A 264 0.86 -0.34 24.81
CA GLU A 264 -0.06 -1.36 24.30
C GLU A 264 0.49 -2.11 23.09
N TYR A 265 1.37 -1.48 22.29
CA TYR A 265 1.95 -2.07 21.08
C TYR A 265 3.18 -2.94 21.37
N PHE A 266 3.74 -2.85 22.58
CA PHE A 266 4.90 -3.64 23.01
C PHE A 266 4.54 -4.70 24.06
N ALA A 267 3.24 -4.91 24.30
CA ALA A 267 2.72 -5.96 25.16
C ALA A 267 2.86 -7.37 24.52
N GLY A 268 2.26 -8.39 25.12
CA GLY A 268 2.40 -9.77 24.65
C GLY A 268 1.95 -10.02 23.20
N GLY A 269 2.53 -11.04 22.56
CA GLY A 269 2.20 -11.45 21.18
C GLY A 269 3.10 -10.87 20.09
N LEU A 270 3.97 -9.93 20.40
CA LEU A 270 4.99 -9.41 19.49
C LEU A 270 6.20 -10.36 19.41
N ASP A 271 6.59 -10.72 18.19
CA ASP A 271 7.82 -11.51 17.97
C ASP A 271 9.05 -10.79 18.53
N ARG A 272 9.95 -11.55 19.21
CA ARG A 272 11.14 -10.98 19.87
C ARG A 272 12.11 -10.31 18.88
N THR A 273 12.22 -10.85 17.66
CA THR A 273 13.10 -10.28 16.63
C THR A 273 12.53 -8.99 16.07
N VAL A 274 11.21 -8.90 15.92
CA VAL A 274 10.51 -7.67 15.53
C VAL A 274 10.69 -6.61 16.62
N LYS A 275 10.48 -6.97 17.89
CA LYS A 275 10.69 -6.04 19.03
C LYS A 275 12.10 -5.48 19.01
N ALA A 276 13.13 -6.33 18.95
CA ALA A 276 14.53 -5.90 18.92
C ALA A 276 14.87 -5.00 17.73
N ALA A 277 14.31 -5.26 16.55
CA ALA A 277 14.52 -4.42 15.37
C ALA A 277 13.87 -3.03 15.53
N VAL A 278 12.67 -2.94 16.11
CA VAL A 278 12.01 -1.65 16.39
C VAL A 278 12.73 -0.88 17.49
N GLU A 279 13.22 -1.56 18.51
CA GLU A 279 14.06 -0.94 19.54
C GLU A 279 15.37 -0.38 18.95
N LYS A 280 15.98 -1.07 17.97
CA LYS A 280 17.13 -0.56 17.22
C LYS A 280 16.78 0.72 16.44
N ALA A 281 15.58 0.78 15.82
CA ALA A 281 15.13 2.00 15.15
C ALA A 281 14.93 3.17 16.12
N LEU A 282 14.45 2.89 17.34
CA LEU A 282 14.38 3.90 18.41
C LEU A 282 15.77 4.39 18.81
N MET A 283 16.73 3.48 19.02
CA MET A 283 18.10 3.85 19.35
C MET A 283 18.76 4.70 18.27
N ALA A 284 18.48 4.42 16.99
CA ALA A 284 18.94 5.22 15.86
C ALA A 284 18.40 6.66 15.93
N LEU A 285 17.12 6.85 16.22
CA LEU A 285 16.54 8.18 16.40
C LEU A 285 17.14 8.89 17.64
N ALA A 286 17.28 8.18 18.74
CA ALA A 286 17.84 8.73 19.98
C ALA A 286 19.31 9.16 19.83
N SER A 287 20.13 8.41 19.07
CA SER A 287 21.52 8.79 18.77
C SER A 287 21.65 10.10 17.98
N LEU A 288 20.60 10.46 17.23
CA LEU A 288 20.48 11.72 16.50
C LEU A 288 19.80 12.84 17.31
N GLY A 289 19.55 12.60 18.62
CA GLY A 289 19.03 13.58 19.56
C GLY A 289 17.50 13.65 19.63
N ALA A 290 16.77 12.63 19.17
CA ALA A 290 15.35 12.49 19.46
C ALA A 290 15.12 11.98 20.90
N GLU A 291 13.96 12.28 21.46
CA GLU A 291 13.59 11.95 22.85
C GLU A 291 12.47 10.90 22.86
N ALA A 292 12.69 9.78 23.55
CA ALA A 292 11.68 8.75 23.73
C ALA A 292 10.68 9.16 24.83
N VAL A 293 9.39 9.05 24.55
CA VAL A 293 8.31 9.39 25.48
C VAL A 293 7.33 8.22 25.56
N GLU A 294 7.10 7.64 26.72
CA GLU A 294 6.06 6.64 26.89
C GLU A 294 4.67 7.30 26.78
N ILE A 295 3.79 6.68 25.99
CA ILE A 295 2.39 7.11 25.80
C ILE A 295 1.45 5.92 25.96
N SER A 296 0.15 6.20 26.01
CA SER A 296 -0.90 5.17 26.04
C SER A 296 -1.93 5.46 24.95
N LEU A 297 -2.40 4.40 24.28
CA LEU A 297 -3.48 4.39 23.31
C LEU A 297 -4.52 3.33 23.78
N PRO A 298 -5.26 3.59 24.86
CA PRO A 298 -6.00 2.56 25.61
C PRO A 298 -7.12 1.88 24.79
N HIS A 299 -7.71 2.56 23.77
CA HIS A 299 -8.76 1.97 22.97
C HIS A 299 -8.25 1.13 21.80
N THR A 300 -6.93 1.00 21.62
CA THR A 300 -6.33 0.21 20.52
C THR A 300 -6.74 -1.27 20.58
N GLU A 301 -7.00 -1.82 21.75
CA GLU A 301 -7.51 -3.20 21.92
C GLU A 301 -8.79 -3.47 21.14
N PHE A 302 -9.63 -2.44 20.91
CA PHE A 302 -10.88 -2.56 20.15
C PHE A 302 -10.72 -2.30 18.65
N ALA A 303 -9.53 -1.90 18.19
CA ALA A 303 -9.33 -1.46 16.82
C ALA A 303 -9.62 -2.56 15.79
N LEU A 304 -9.18 -3.79 16.05
CA LEU A 304 -9.39 -4.92 15.17
C LEU A 304 -10.90 -5.21 14.97
N ALA A 305 -11.64 -5.35 16.07
CA ALA A 305 -13.08 -5.59 16.02
C ALA A 305 -13.83 -4.44 15.35
N THR A 306 -13.45 -3.19 15.65
CA THR A 306 -14.02 -1.98 15.04
C THR A 306 -13.82 -1.97 13.53
N TYR A 307 -12.63 -2.31 13.07
CA TYR A 307 -12.30 -2.37 11.63
C TYR A 307 -13.12 -3.43 10.92
N TYR A 308 -13.21 -4.65 11.49
CA TYR A 308 -13.96 -5.76 10.88
C TYR A 308 -15.49 -5.62 10.97
N LEU A 309 -15.98 -4.59 11.64
CA LEU A 309 -17.39 -4.15 11.54
C LEU A 309 -17.56 -3.06 10.47
N ILE A 310 -16.69 -2.04 10.45
CA ILE A 310 -16.80 -0.90 9.53
C ILE A 310 -16.44 -1.30 8.09
N ALA A 311 -15.27 -1.89 7.88
CA ALA A 311 -14.77 -2.17 6.54
C ALA A 311 -15.66 -3.18 5.77
N PRO A 312 -16.10 -4.32 6.35
CA PRO A 312 -17.06 -5.21 5.69
C PRO A 312 -18.43 -4.56 5.44
N ALA A 313 -18.93 -3.72 6.35
CA ALA A 313 -20.18 -3.00 6.15
C ALA A 313 -20.12 -2.09 4.92
N GLU A 314 -19.06 -1.30 4.80
CA GLU A 314 -18.83 -0.44 3.64
C GLU A 314 -18.58 -1.26 2.36
N ALA A 315 -17.83 -2.38 2.44
CA ALA A 315 -17.60 -3.30 1.34
C ALA A 315 -18.91 -3.89 0.80
N SER A 316 -19.82 -4.32 1.67
CA SER A 316 -21.11 -4.88 1.24
C SER A 316 -21.91 -3.90 0.37
N SER A 317 -21.87 -2.61 0.70
CA SER A 317 -22.48 -1.53 -0.08
C SER A 317 -21.70 -1.23 -1.36
N ASN A 318 -20.37 -1.12 -1.28
CA ASN A 318 -19.53 -0.79 -2.43
C ASN A 318 -19.53 -1.89 -3.51
N LEU A 319 -19.52 -3.17 -3.10
CA LEU A 319 -19.49 -4.29 -4.03
C LEU A 319 -20.87 -4.73 -4.51
N ALA A 320 -21.95 -4.09 -4.05
CA ALA A 320 -23.31 -4.35 -4.54
C ALA A 320 -23.49 -4.07 -6.04
N ARG A 321 -22.65 -3.18 -6.60
CA ARG A 321 -22.66 -2.80 -8.02
C ARG A 321 -22.18 -3.90 -8.98
N TYR A 322 -21.49 -4.92 -8.49
CA TYR A 322 -21.00 -6.05 -9.30
C TYR A 322 -22.03 -7.16 -9.29
N ASP A 323 -23.02 -7.03 -10.15
CA ASP A 323 -24.22 -7.87 -10.21
C ASP A 323 -24.40 -8.61 -11.53
N GLY A 324 -23.44 -8.45 -12.47
CA GLY A 324 -23.47 -9.05 -13.79
C GLY A 324 -24.39 -8.34 -14.79
N VAL A 325 -24.97 -7.16 -14.43
CA VAL A 325 -25.88 -6.42 -15.34
C VAL A 325 -25.12 -5.42 -16.20
N ARG A 326 -24.21 -4.65 -15.62
CA ARG A 326 -23.62 -3.47 -16.29
C ARG A 326 -22.27 -3.74 -16.91
N TYR A 327 -21.38 -4.42 -16.21
CA TYR A 327 -19.98 -4.71 -16.61
C TYR A 327 -19.39 -5.81 -15.74
N GLY A 328 -18.27 -6.37 -16.19
CA GLY A 328 -17.57 -7.47 -15.55
C GLY A 328 -18.20 -8.83 -15.82
N TYR A 329 -17.71 -9.85 -15.13
CA TYR A 329 -18.14 -11.22 -15.29
C TYR A 329 -19.66 -11.37 -15.11
N ARG A 330 -20.28 -12.15 -16.00
CA ARG A 330 -21.69 -12.54 -15.94
C ARG A 330 -21.79 -14.05 -16.15
N THR A 331 -22.55 -14.73 -15.29
CA THR A 331 -22.80 -16.18 -15.42
C THR A 331 -23.64 -16.49 -16.65
N ASP A 332 -23.37 -17.62 -17.29
CA ASP A 332 -24.15 -18.12 -18.42
C ASP A 332 -25.32 -19.01 -17.98
N GLY A 333 -26.35 -19.13 -18.85
CA GLY A 333 -27.42 -20.10 -18.69
C GLY A 333 -28.37 -19.88 -17.52
N ALA A 334 -28.42 -18.68 -16.94
CA ALA A 334 -29.36 -18.35 -15.86
C ALA A 334 -30.78 -18.17 -16.37
N LYS A 335 -31.78 -18.67 -15.63
CA LYS A 335 -33.22 -18.67 -15.99
C LYS A 335 -33.97 -17.41 -15.55
N GLY A 336 -33.28 -16.34 -15.17
CA GLY A 336 -33.89 -15.09 -14.73
C GLY A 336 -32.93 -14.18 -14.02
N LEU A 337 -33.38 -12.96 -13.72
CA LEU A 337 -32.52 -11.91 -13.18
C LEU A 337 -31.92 -12.28 -11.82
N THR A 338 -32.75 -12.79 -10.90
CA THR A 338 -32.29 -13.15 -9.53
C THR A 338 -31.25 -14.27 -9.56
N GLU A 339 -31.49 -15.31 -10.38
CA GLU A 339 -30.51 -16.40 -10.53
C GLU A 339 -29.23 -15.90 -11.18
N MET A 340 -29.34 -15.09 -12.21
CA MET A 340 -28.17 -14.50 -12.89
C MET A 340 -27.31 -13.68 -11.93
N MET A 341 -27.90 -12.76 -11.15
CA MET A 341 -27.19 -11.95 -10.17
C MET A 341 -26.55 -12.82 -9.09
N SER A 342 -27.30 -13.77 -8.52
CA SER A 342 -26.81 -14.65 -7.45
C SER A 342 -25.65 -15.52 -7.90
N ARG A 343 -25.78 -16.17 -9.05
CA ARG A 343 -24.71 -17.03 -9.61
C ARG A 343 -23.49 -16.22 -10.03
N THR A 344 -23.69 -15.07 -10.70
CA THR A 344 -22.59 -14.17 -11.05
C THR A 344 -21.73 -13.82 -9.83
N ARG A 345 -22.36 -13.42 -8.73
CA ARG A 345 -21.64 -13.07 -7.50
C ARG A 345 -21.02 -14.29 -6.82
N ALA A 346 -21.70 -15.43 -6.82
CA ALA A 346 -21.18 -16.68 -6.24
C ALA A 346 -19.95 -17.20 -6.97
N GLU A 347 -19.93 -17.11 -8.30
CA GLU A 347 -18.86 -17.58 -9.17
C GLU A 347 -17.73 -16.55 -9.36
N GLY A 348 -18.08 -15.26 -9.31
CA GLY A 348 -17.16 -14.14 -9.60
C GLY A 348 -16.35 -13.68 -8.40
N PHE A 349 -16.88 -13.79 -7.18
CA PHE A 349 -16.15 -13.43 -5.95
C PHE A 349 -15.50 -14.62 -5.27
N GLY A 350 -14.30 -14.43 -4.76
CA GLY A 350 -13.58 -15.37 -3.92
C GLY A 350 -14.18 -15.52 -2.50
N ALA A 351 -13.69 -16.49 -1.77
CA ALA A 351 -14.24 -16.87 -0.45
C ALA A 351 -14.17 -15.73 0.59
N GLU A 352 -13.03 -15.04 0.66
CA GLU A 352 -12.82 -13.96 1.63
C GLU A 352 -13.71 -12.75 1.34
N VAL A 353 -13.85 -12.36 0.08
CA VAL A 353 -14.74 -11.26 -0.33
C VAL A 353 -16.19 -11.59 0.00
N LYS A 354 -16.64 -12.82 -0.29
CA LYS A 354 -17.99 -13.29 0.07
C LYS A 354 -18.21 -13.25 1.59
N ARG A 355 -17.25 -13.71 2.38
CA ARG A 355 -17.30 -13.67 3.84
C ARG A 355 -17.50 -12.23 4.35
N ARG A 356 -16.69 -11.29 3.87
CA ARG A 356 -16.79 -9.88 4.28
C ARG A 356 -18.08 -9.22 3.82
N ILE A 357 -18.58 -9.51 2.63
CA ILE A 357 -19.89 -9.04 2.17
C ILE A 357 -21.01 -9.55 3.10
N MET A 358 -20.98 -10.82 3.50
CA MET A 358 -21.98 -11.39 4.40
C MET A 358 -21.93 -10.76 5.80
N ILE A 359 -20.74 -10.62 6.39
CA ILE A 359 -20.53 -9.94 7.68
C ILE A 359 -21.05 -8.49 7.61
N GLY A 360 -20.70 -7.76 6.54
CA GLY A 360 -21.13 -6.38 6.37
C GLY A 360 -22.63 -6.23 6.18
N THR A 361 -23.24 -7.10 5.39
CA THR A 361 -24.70 -7.13 5.20
C THR A 361 -25.42 -7.40 6.52
N TYR A 362 -24.91 -8.32 7.32
CA TYR A 362 -25.47 -8.61 8.66
C TYR A 362 -25.34 -7.40 9.59
N ALA A 363 -24.16 -6.78 9.65
CA ALA A 363 -23.91 -5.61 10.50
C ALA A 363 -24.79 -4.40 10.15
N LEU A 364 -25.23 -4.28 8.89
CA LEU A 364 -26.11 -3.21 8.41
C LEU A 364 -27.60 -3.57 8.43
N SER A 365 -27.98 -4.82 8.75
CA SER A 365 -29.37 -5.25 8.71
C SER A 365 -30.22 -4.60 9.81
N ALA A 366 -31.54 -4.62 9.60
CA ALA A 366 -32.49 -4.03 10.54
C ALA A 366 -32.38 -4.67 11.95
N GLY A 367 -32.31 -3.82 12.97
CA GLY A 367 -32.12 -4.22 14.37
C GLY A 367 -30.65 -4.42 14.78
N TYR A 368 -29.71 -4.52 13.84
CA TYR A 368 -28.29 -4.72 14.14
C TYR A 368 -27.41 -3.50 13.83
N HIS A 369 -27.86 -2.60 12.96
CA HIS A 369 -27.10 -1.42 12.55
C HIS A 369 -26.54 -0.61 13.73
N GLU A 370 -27.39 -0.24 14.69
CA GLU A 370 -26.97 0.53 15.87
C GLU A 370 -26.10 -0.29 16.83
N ALA A 371 -26.37 -1.59 16.96
CA ALA A 371 -25.65 -2.48 17.86
C ALA A 371 -24.22 -2.78 17.38
N TYR A 372 -24.00 -2.83 16.08
CA TYR A 372 -22.70 -3.15 15.47
C TYR A 372 -22.06 -1.95 14.78
N TYR A 373 -22.60 -1.49 13.64
CA TYR A 373 -21.98 -0.43 12.86
C TYR A 373 -21.97 0.91 13.62
N GLY A 374 -23.09 1.30 14.21
CA GLY A 374 -23.18 2.52 15.00
C GLY A 374 -22.25 2.50 16.21
N LYS A 375 -22.15 1.35 16.93
CA LYS A 375 -21.22 1.18 18.04
C LYS A 375 -19.76 1.25 17.58
N ALA A 376 -19.42 0.61 16.46
CA ALA A 376 -18.07 0.65 15.89
C ALA A 376 -17.65 2.09 15.51
N GLN A 377 -18.54 2.92 14.96
CA GLN A 377 -18.27 4.33 14.69
C GLN A 377 -18.01 5.14 15.98
N LYS A 378 -18.71 4.83 17.08
CA LYS A 378 -18.44 5.45 18.40
C LYS A 378 -17.05 5.06 18.92
N VAL A 379 -16.67 3.78 18.83
CA VAL A 379 -15.32 3.32 19.20
C VAL A 379 -14.25 3.94 18.31
N ARG A 380 -14.50 4.07 17.02
CA ARG A 380 -13.60 4.80 16.09
C ARG A 380 -13.35 6.23 16.56
N THR A 381 -14.35 6.90 17.11
CA THR A 381 -14.20 8.25 17.66
C THR A 381 -13.29 8.26 18.89
N LEU A 382 -13.35 7.25 19.76
CA LEU A 382 -12.45 7.12 20.91
C LEU A 382 -11.01 6.87 20.47
N LEU A 383 -10.79 6.00 19.49
CA LEU A 383 -9.47 5.78 18.88
C LEU A 383 -8.85 7.09 18.33
N ARG A 384 -9.66 7.89 17.61
CA ARG A 384 -9.20 9.19 17.10
C ARG A 384 -8.80 10.15 18.23
N ARG A 385 -9.52 10.11 19.34
CA ARG A 385 -9.22 10.91 20.53
C ARG A 385 -7.90 10.47 21.17
N ASP A 386 -7.65 9.17 21.33
CA ASP A 386 -6.38 8.66 21.88
C ASP A 386 -5.19 9.22 21.09
N PHE A 387 -5.24 9.16 19.74
CA PHE A 387 -4.16 9.72 18.92
C PHE A 387 -4.04 11.25 19.05
N ALA A 388 -5.15 11.98 19.12
CA ALA A 388 -5.11 13.44 19.31
C ALA A 388 -4.46 13.82 20.65
N GLU A 389 -4.79 13.11 21.74
CA GLU A 389 -4.19 13.30 23.07
C GLU A 389 -2.70 12.90 23.10
N ALA A 390 -2.32 11.83 22.40
CA ALA A 390 -0.93 11.42 22.26
C ALA A 390 -0.11 12.46 21.49
N PHE A 391 -0.61 12.95 20.35
CA PHE A 391 0.09 13.97 19.57
C PHE A 391 0.14 15.37 20.20
N ALA A 392 -0.58 15.63 21.28
CA ALA A 392 -0.34 16.80 22.11
C ALA A 392 1.01 16.72 22.86
N LYS A 393 1.53 15.50 23.08
CA LYS A 393 2.75 15.23 23.86
C LYS A 393 3.95 14.89 22.99
N VAL A 394 3.73 14.28 21.81
CA VAL A 394 4.80 13.76 20.95
C VAL A 394 4.63 14.25 19.51
N ASP A 395 5.70 14.16 18.72
CA ASP A 395 5.73 14.63 17.33
C ASP A 395 5.49 13.48 16.35
N VAL A 396 6.00 12.29 16.67
CA VAL A 396 5.75 11.04 15.95
C VAL A 396 5.53 9.90 16.95
N ILE A 397 4.87 8.83 16.49
CA ILE A 397 4.69 7.60 17.29
C ILE A 397 5.39 6.47 16.56
N LEU A 398 6.28 5.74 17.26
CA LEU A 398 7.00 4.58 16.74
C LEU A 398 6.35 3.28 17.21
N THR A 399 6.09 2.35 16.29
CA THR A 399 5.48 1.05 16.56
C THR A 399 6.07 -0.04 15.66
N PRO A 400 5.85 -1.33 15.96
CA PRO A 400 5.98 -2.38 14.95
C PRO A 400 5.02 -2.15 13.77
N THR A 401 5.38 -2.60 12.56
CA THR A 401 4.45 -2.60 11.42
C THR A 401 3.63 -3.90 11.39
N SER A 402 4.28 -5.04 11.64
CA SER A 402 3.69 -6.38 11.67
C SER A 402 4.10 -7.10 12.96
N PRO A 403 3.26 -7.98 13.52
CA PRO A 403 3.63 -8.73 14.73
C PRO A 403 4.75 -9.75 14.52
N THR A 404 4.94 -10.22 13.29
CA THR A 404 5.94 -11.22 12.90
C THR A 404 6.60 -10.83 11.58
N PRO A 405 7.79 -11.38 11.26
CA PRO A 405 8.29 -11.43 9.89
C PRO A 405 7.31 -12.18 8.96
N ALA A 406 7.61 -12.25 7.65
CA ALA A 406 6.78 -12.94 6.68
C ALA A 406 6.59 -14.43 7.05
N PHE A 407 5.35 -14.87 7.20
CA PHE A 407 5.01 -16.26 7.43
C PHE A 407 4.92 -17.04 6.10
N ARG A 408 4.79 -18.38 6.18
CA ARG A 408 4.76 -19.23 4.98
C ARG A 408 3.45 -19.12 4.21
N ILE A 409 3.51 -19.29 2.90
CA ILE A 409 2.34 -19.45 2.05
C ILE A 409 1.48 -20.62 2.58
N GLY A 410 0.17 -20.40 2.70
CA GLY A 410 -0.80 -21.39 3.19
C GLY A 410 -0.91 -21.50 4.71
N GLU A 411 -0.01 -20.89 5.48
CA GLU A 411 0.08 -21.07 6.94
C GLU A 411 -1.18 -20.58 7.71
N LYS A 412 -1.86 -19.54 7.20
CA LYS A 412 -3.01 -18.91 7.89
C LYS A 412 -4.30 -18.91 7.07
N VAL A 413 -4.35 -19.61 5.94
CA VAL A 413 -5.49 -19.58 5.01
C VAL A 413 -6.77 -20.13 5.66
N ASP A 414 -6.64 -21.15 6.51
CA ASP A 414 -7.77 -21.79 7.18
C ASP A 414 -8.16 -21.12 8.52
N ASP A 415 -7.39 -20.13 8.98
CA ASP A 415 -7.67 -19.38 10.21
C ASP A 415 -7.78 -17.86 9.92
N PRO A 416 -8.98 -17.38 9.55
CA PRO A 416 -9.18 -15.96 9.25
C PRO A 416 -8.84 -15.04 10.43
N LEU A 417 -9.05 -15.46 11.67
CA LEU A 417 -8.78 -14.62 12.84
C LEU A 417 -7.27 -14.40 13.03
N THR A 418 -6.47 -15.46 12.92
CA THR A 418 -5.00 -15.34 12.95
C THR A 418 -4.45 -14.54 11.76
N MET A 419 -5.09 -14.63 10.57
CA MET A 419 -4.76 -13.77 9.45
C MET A 419 -5.04 -12.29 9.77
N TYR A 420 -6.20 -11.99 10.35
CA TYR A 420 -6.61 -10.62 10.71
C TYR A 420 -5.71 -9.98 11.76
N LEU A 421 -5.17 -10.75 12.70
CA LEU A 421 -4.19 -10.30 13.69
C LEU A 421 -2.88 -9.81 13.06
N SER A 422 -2.58 -10.17 11.81
CA SER A 422 -1.40 -9.67 11.11
C SER A 422 -1.41 -8.15 10.89
N ASP A 423 -2.60 -7.50 10.94
CA ASP A 423 -2.79 -6.07 10.74
C ASP A 423 -3.05 -5.28 12.04
N ILE A 424 -2.90 -5.92 13.20
CA ILE A 424 -3.25 -5.33 14.51
C ILE A 424 -2.58 -3.97 14.77
N TYR A 425 -1.33 -3.79 14.29
CA TYR A 425 -0.56 -2.56 14.49
C TYR A 425 -0.83 -1.48 13.43
N THR A 426 -1.37 -1.85 12.26
CA THR A 426 -1.61 -0.91 11.17
C THR A 426 -3.02 -0.34 11.16
N ILE A 427 -4.02 -1.13 11.54
CA ILE A 427 -5.45 -0.79 11.55
C ILE A 427 -5.77 0.50 12.32
N PRO A 428 -5.25 0.76 13.53
CA PRO A 428 -5.58 1.98 14.30
C PRO A 428 -5.31 3.27 13.54
N CYS A 429 -4.22 3.31 12.76
CA CYS A 429 -3.85 4.43 11.89
C CYS A 429 -4.94 4.73 10.84
N ASN A 430 -5.54 3.70 10.23
CA ASN A 430 -6.62 3.86 9.25
C ASN A 430 -7.91 4.35 9.90
N LEU A 431 -8.28 3.76 11.04
CA LEU A 431 -9.47 4.18 11.80
C LEU A 431 -9.37 5.64 12.25
N ALA A 432 -8.17 6.07 12.65
CA ALA A 432 -7.91 7.46 13.00
C ALA A 432 -7.82 8.39 11.77
N GLY A 433 -7.48 7.88 10.59
CA GLY A 433 -7.30 8.66 9.36
C GLY A 433 -5.94 9.39 9.28
N ILE A 434 -5.03 9.14 10.20
CA ILE A 434 -3.69 9.76 10.29
C ILE A 434 -2.71 9.15 9.30
N PRO A 435 -1.61 9.83 8.92
CA PRO A 435 -0.57 9.26 8.07
C PRO A 435 0.31 8.25 8.83
N GLY A 436 0.89 7.30 8.09
CA GLY A 436 1.84 6.34 8.62
C GLY A 436 2.80 5.82 7.56
N VAL A 437 4.05 5.63 7.93
CA VAL A 437 5.10 5.09 7.05
C VAL A 437 5.75 3.86 7.69
N SER A 438 5.94 2.82 6.89
CA SER A 438 6.79 1.68 7.26
C SER A 438 8.16 1.86 6.62
N VAL A 439 9.20 1.74 7.44
CA VAL A 439 10.60 1.81 7.03
C VAL A 439 11.33 0.54 7.45
N PRO A 440 12.13 -0.09 6.57
CA PRO A 440 12.93 -1.25 6.94
C PRO A 440 13.90 -0.93 8.09
N CYS A 441 13.94 -1.76 9.13
CA CYS A 441 14.76 -1.52 10.32
C CYS A 441 15.61 -2.72 10.78
N GLY A 442 15.54 -3.84 10.08
CA GLY A 442 16.35 -5.02 10.38
C GLY A 442 15.95 -6.23 9.53
N LEU A 443 16.68 -7.32 9.78
CA LEU A 443 16.38 -8.64 9.25
C LEU A 443 16.19 -9.61 10.42
N SER A 444 15.30 -10.57 10.27
CA SER A 444 15.19 -11.71 11.19
C SER A 444 16.41 -12.62 11.08
N PRO A 445 16.63 -13.57 12.02
CA PRO A 445 17.67 -14.60 11.89
C PRO A 445 17.60 -15.39 10.58
N ASP A 446 16.40 -15.57 10.03
CA ASP A 446 16.16 -16.23 8.74
C ASP A 446 16.40 -15.32 7.51
N GLY A 447 16.85 -14.09 7.72
CA GLY A 447 17.12 -13.12 6.66
C GLY A 447 15.86 -12.42 6.11
N LEU A 448 14.71 -12.52 6.78
CA LEU A 448 13.48 -11.87 6.35
C LEU A 448 13.39 -10.43 6.88
N PRO A 449 12.91 -9.47 6.07
CA PRO A 449 12.82 -8.07 6.47
C PRO A 449 11.85 -7.83 7.62
N ILE A 450 12.18 -6.79 8.39
CA ILE A 450 11.36 -6.25 9.48
C ILE A 450 11.24 -4.74 9.27
N GLY A 451 10.01 -4.20 9.38
CA GLY A 451 9.74 -2.77 9.28
C GLY A 451 9.29 -2.17 10.60
N ALA A 452 9.83 -1.00 10.94
CA ALA A 452 9.28 -0.12 11.94
C ALA A 452 8.23 0.80 11.31
N GLN A 453 7.18 1.12 12.04
CA GLN A 453 6.14 2.04 11.62
C GLN A 453 6.24 3.36 12.40
N LEU A 454 6.22 4.46 11.67
CA LEU A 454 6.05 5.79 12.24
C LEU A 454 4.66 6.31 11.89
N LEU A 455 3.96 6.86 12.89
CA LEU A 455 2.64 7.50 12.75
C LEU A 455 2.78 8.99 13.04
N GLY A 456 2.04 9.85 12.30
CA GLY A 456 2.12 11.30 12.40
C GLY A 456 0.77 11.98 12.56
N ARG A 457 0.79 13.29 12.81
CA ARG A 457 -0.40 14.13 12.84
C ARG A 457 -1.05 14.20 11.47
N HIS A 458 -2.34 14.50 11.41
CA HIS A 458 -3.02 14.74 10.14
C HIS A 458 -2.28 15.81 9.33
N PHE A 459 -1.99 15.48 8.06
CA PHE A 459 -1.31 16.34 7.09
C PHE A 459 0.13 16.74 7.43
N ASP A 460 0.77 16.05 8.39
CA ASP A 460 2.18 16.24 8.77
C ASP A 460 3.06 15.08 8.27
N GLU A 461 2.91 14.73 7.00
CA GLU A 461 3.75 13.72 6.34
C GLU A 461 5.23 14.13 6.32
N GLU A 462 5.55 15.44 6.37
CA GLU A 462 6.92 15.96 6.39
C GLU A 462 7.70 15.48 7.61
N THR A 463 7.09 15.55 8.80
CA THR A 463 7.71 15.07 10.05
C THR A 463 7.95 13.56 9.99
N LEU A 464 7.02 12.79 9.39
CA LEU A 464 7.22 11.35 9.17
C LEU A 464 8.38 11.06 8.23
N PHE A 465 8.49 11.79 7.10
CA PHE A 465 9.59 11.62 6.16
C PHE A 465 10.95 11.96 6.80
N ALA A 466 11.02 13.00 7.63
CA ALA A 466 12.23 13.35 8.35
C ALA A 466 12.68 12.22 9.31
N ALA A 467 11.75 11.71 10.12
CA ALA A 467 12.03 10.63 11.08
C ALA A 467 12.38 9.30 10.37
N ALA A 468 11.62 8.94 9.34
CA ALA A 468 11.87 7.71 8.59
C ALA A 468 13.19 7.75 7.81
N ALA A 469 13.56 8.90 7.21
CA ALA A 469 14.84 9.09 6.56
C ALA A 469 16.02 9.02 7.54
N ALA A 470 15.83 9.45 8.78
CA ALA A 470 16.83 9.28 9.83
C ALA A 470 17.08 7.80 10.15
N ILE A 471 16.01 6.99 10.31
CA ILE A 471 16.12 5.54 10.53
C ILE A 471 16.82 4.87 9.33
N GLU A 472 16.41 5.20 8.08
CA GLU A 472 16.98 4.63 6.86
C GLU A 472 18.49 4.88 6.73
N ARG A 473 18.97 6.07 7.12
CA ARG A 473 20.40 6.41 7.10
C ARG A 473 21.21 5.64 8.14
N GLU A 474 20.67 5.46 9.34
CA GLU A 474 21.36 4.79 10.46
C GLU A 474 21.30 3.26 10.35
N ILE A 475 20.30 2.72 9.65
CA ILE A 475 20.10 1.27 9.48
C ILE A 475 20.03 0.92 8.00
N PRO A 476 21.13 0.99 7.26
CA PRO A 476 21.13 0.65 5.84
C PRO A 476 20.86 -0.84 5.65
N LEU A 477 19.89 -1.17 4.79
CA LEU A 477 19.55 -2.52 4.37
C LEU A 477 19.69 -2.67 2.84
N PRO A 478 19.81 -3.92 2.32
CA PRO A 478 19.82 -4.14 0.89
C PRO A 478 18.56 -3.56 0.23
N ARG A 479 18.74 -2.79 -0.86
CA ARG A 479 17.63 -2.12 -1.58
C ARG A 479 16.86 -3.06 -2.50
N VAL A 480 17.44 -4.19 -2.84
CA VAL A 480 16.86 -5.24 -3.68
C VAL A 480 17.03 -6.57 -2.95
N ALA A 481 15.99 -7.39 -2.97
CA ALA A 481 16.01 -8.70 -2.33
C ALA A 481 17.09 -9.61 -2.97
N PRO A 482 17.84 -10.38 -2.18
CA PRO A 482 18.85 -11.30 -2.68
C PRO A 482 18.19 -12.57 -3.23
N LEU A 483 17.59 -12.47 -4.42
CA LEU A 483 16.94 -13.61 -5.08
C LEU A 483 17.95 -14.71 -5.39
N LYS A 484 17.69 -15.92 -4.93
CA LYS A 484 18.51 -17.10 -5.28
C LYS A 484 18.42 -17.36 -6.79
N GLY A 485 19.57 -17.28 -7.49
CA GLY A 485 19.68 -17.50 -8.94
C GLY A 485 19.41 -16.25 -9.80
N ASP A 486 19.66 -15.07 -9.26
CA ASP A 486 19.68 -13.80 -9.99
C ASP A 486 21.07 -13.51 -10.60
#